data_072cdca2d461b4a0843bb91bc9e01b88
#
_entry.id   072cdca2d461b4a0843bb91bc9e01b88
#
_cell.length_a   1.000
_cell.length_b   1.000
_cell.length_c   1.000
_cell.angle_alpha   90.00
_cell.angle_beta   90.00
_cell.angle_gamma   90.00
#
_symmetry.space_group_name_H-M   'P 1'
#
loop_
_entity.id
_entity.type
_entity.pdbx_description
1 polymer ?
#
loop_
_entity_poly.entity_id
_entity_poly.type
_entity_poly.pdbx_seq_one_letter_code
_entity_poly.pdbx_strand_id
1 'polypeptide(L)'
;MNAQDEDLVALERGDRRALARVLSVVERGGEAARAVADLVQASGTDPCSVGITGAPGAGKSTLTNALVSELRARDELVAVLAVDPSSPITGGAILGDRVRMQSHATDSGVFIRSMASRGHLGGLSLATPEAVRVLGYAGWPTVFIETVGVGQIEVDIAGAADTTV
;
A
#
# COMPACT_ATOMS: atom_id res chain seq x y z
N MET A 1 -18.97 14.66 -14.08
CA MET A 1 -17.88 13.78 -13.63
C MET A 1 -17.04 14.62 -12.67
N ASN A 2 -16.87 14.22 -11.45
CA ASN A 2 -16.03 14.95 -10.50
C ASN A 2 -14.57 14.49 -10.64
N ALA A 3 -13.61 15.21 -10.03
CA ALA A 3 -12.18 14.89 -10.14
C ALA A 3 -11.84 13.47 -9.63
N GLN A 4 -12.65 12.94 -8.72
CA GLN A 4 -12.49 11.59 -8.18
C GLN A 4 -12.92 10.52 -9.20
N ASP A 5 -14.00 10.76 -9.95
CA ASP A 5 -14.45 9.85 -11.01
C ASP A 5 -13.41 9.80 -12.14
N GLU A 6 -12.77 10.93 -12.45
CA GLU A 6 -11.70 11.00 -13.46
C GLU A 6 -10.47 10.20 -13.00
N ASP A 7 -10.11 10.28 -11.72
CA ASP A 7 -9.01 9.50 -11.17
C ASP A 7 -9.30 7.99 -11.19
N LEU A 8 -10.52 7.56 -10.88
CA LEU A 8 -10.92 6.15 -10.94
C LEU A 8 -10.86 5.60 -12.37
N VAL A 9 -11.35 6.34 -13.35
CA VAL A 9 -11.20 5.97 -14.77
C VAL A 9 -9.74 5.92 -15.21
N ALA A 10 -8.90 6.82 -14.69
CA ALA A 10 -7.48 6.83 -14.98
C ALA A 10 -6.73 5.64 -14.35
N LEU A 11 -7.21 5.11 -13.20
CA LEU A 11 -6.67 3.87 -12.59
C LEU A 11 -6.79 2.67 -13.54
N GLU A 12 -7.93 2.49 -14.18
CA GLU A 12 -8.16 1.40 -15.14
C GLU A 12 -7.20 1.45 -16.34
N ARG A 13 -6.65 2.63 -16.61
CA ARG A 13 -5.65 2.86 -17.67
C ARG A 13 -4.21 2.75 -17.17
N GLY A 14 -4.00 2.40 -15.89
CA GLY A 14 -2.69 2.26 -15.29
C GLY A 14 -2.01 3.57 -14.90
N ASP A 15 -2.77 4.69 -14.75
CA ASP A 15 -2.18 5.98 -14.34
C ASP A 15 -1.72 5.92 -12.88
N ARG A 16 -0.41 5.85 -12.68
CA ARG A 16 0.22 5.79 -11.35
C ARG A 16 0.03 7.07 -10.52
N ARG A 17 -0.17 8.22 -11.17
CA ARG A 17 -0.44 9.49 -10.46
C ARG A 17 -1.86 9.51 -9.93
N ALA A 18 -2.82 9.02 -10.73
CA ALA A 18 -4.19 8.81 -10.27
C ALA A 18 -4.23 7.83 -9.10
N LEU A 19 -3.51 6.70 -9.19
CA LEU A 19 -3.38 5.74 -8.10
C LEU A 19 -2.86 6.41 -6.82
N ALA A 20 -1.81 7.19 -6.90
CA ALA A 20 -1.27 7.91 -5.75
C ALA A 20 -2.29 8.89 -5.12
N ARG A 21 -3.12 9.56 -5.94
CA ARG A 21 -4.18 10.46 -5.46
C ARG A 21 -5.31 9.70 -4.78
N VAL A 22 -5.78 8.60 -5.39
CA VAL A 22 -6.85 7.76 -4.81
C VAL A 22 -6.40 7.14 -3.49
N LEU A 23 -5.18 6.61 -3.40
CA LEU A 23 -4.61 6.13 -2.14
C LEU A 23 -4.54 7.23 -1.08
N SER A 24 -4.26 8.48 -1.47
CA SER A 24 -4.30 9.61 -0.53
C SER A 24 -5.73 9.94 -0.06
N VAL A 25 -6.76 9.69 -0.88
CA VAL A 25 -8.16 9.81 -0.46
C VAL A 25 -8.48 8.74 0.58
N VAL A 26 -8.14 7.50 0.32
CA VAL A 26 -8.33 6.36 1.25
C VAL A 26 -7.64 6.63 2.59
N GLU A 27 -6.39 7.08 2.56
CA GLU A 27 -5.60 7.40 3.74
C GLU A 27 -6.23 8.54 4.57
N ARG A 28 -6.86 9.53 3.94
CA ARG A 28 -7.57 10.61 4.65
C ARG A 28 -8.88 10.16 5.29
N GLY A 29 -9.51 9.12 4.74
CA GLY A 29 -10.80 8.65 5.19
C GLY A 29 -11.95 9.57 4.79
N GLY A 30 -13.12 9.39 5.44
CA GLY A 30 -14.30 10.19 5.19
C GLY A 30 -15.19 9.63 4.08
N GLU A 31 -16.15 10.45 3.60
CA GLU A 31 -17.15 10.05 2.61
C GLU A 31 -16.53 9.68 1.26
N ALA A 32 -15.54 10.44 0.83
CA ALA A 32 -14.82 10.17 -0.42
C ALA A 32 -14.10 8.82 -0.40
N ALA A 33 -13.47 8.45 0.72
CA ALA A 33 -12.82 7.16 0.87
C ALA A 33 -13.84 6.01 0.88
N ARG A 34 -15.01 6.20 1.49
CA ARG A 34 -16.10 5.20 1.45
C ARG A 34 -16.60 4.99 0.04
N ALA A 35 -16.82 6.04 -0.74
CA ALA A 35 -17.24 5.93 -2.13
C ALA A 35 -16.23 5.15 -2.99
N VAL A 36 -14.91 5.35 -2.76
CA VAL A 36 -13.86 4.55 -3.40
C VAL A 36 -13.95 3.09 -2.97
N ALA A 37 -14.08 2.83 -1.66
CA ALA A 37 -14.16 1.48 -1.13
C ALA A 37 -15.36 0.70 -1.71
N ASP A 38 -16.54 1.32 -1.77
CA ASP A 38 -17.76 0.72 -2.33
C ASP A 38 -17.57 0.34 -3.80
N LEU A 39 -16.97 1.23 -4.60
CA LEU A 39 -16.72 0.99 -6.03
C LEU A 39 -15.72 -0.14 -6.23
N VAL A 40 -14.60 -0.11 -5.51
CA VAL A 40 -13.55 -1.14 -5.62
C VAL A 40 -14.07 -2.50 -5.14
N GLN A 41 -14.86 -2.53 -4.06
CA GLN A 41 -15.50 -3.76 -3.58
C GLN A 41 -16.48 -4.34 -4.62
N ALA A 42 -17.23 -3.48 -5.30
CA ALA A 42 -18.16 -3.92 -6.36
C ALA A 42 -17.44 -4.53 -7.57
N SER A 43 -16.17 -4.20 -7.81
CA SER A 43 -15.36 -4.77 -8.88
C SER A 43 -15.01 -6.25 -8.68
N GLY A 44 -15.05 -6.74 -7.43
CA GLY A 44 -14.67 -8.11 -7.06
C GLY A 44 -13.20 -8.43 -7.21
N THR A 45 -12.35 -7.42 -7.36
CA THR A 45 -10.89 -7.61 -7.45
C THR A 45 -10.29 -7.83 -6.06
N ASP A 46 -9.58 -8.93 -5.89
CA ASP A 46 -8.96 -9.31 -4.62
C ASP A 46 -7.48 -9.68 -4.86
N PRO A 47 -6.54 -8.76 -4.62
CA PRO A 47 -5.11 -9.02 -4.81
C PRO A 47 -4.59 -9.88 -3.67
N CYS A 48 -3.57 -10.70 -3.93
CA CYS A 48 -2.84 -11.41 -2.88
C CYS A 48 -2.07 -10.42 -2.00
N SER A 49 -2.36 -10.38 -0.71
CA SER A 49 -1.71 -9.50 0.24
C SER A 49 -0.82 -10.26 1.23
N VAL A 50 0.42 -9.79 1.40
CA VAL A 50 1.41 -10.41 2.28
C VAL A 50 1.93 -9.36 3.26
N GLY A 51 1.62 -9.55 4.54
CA GLY A 51 2.15 -8.75 5.64
C GLY A 51 3.56 -9.18 6.02
N ILE A 52 4.50 -8.25 6.09
CA ILE A 52 5.88 -8.48 6.54
C ILE A 52 6.09 -7.69 7.83
N THR A 53 6.17 -8.40 8.94
CA THR A 53 6.23 -7.83 10.27
C THR A 53 7.44 -8.35 11.06
N GLY A 54 7.70 -7.83 12.24
CA GLY A 54 8.79 -8.25 13.12
C GLY A 54 9.67 -7.11 13.62
N ALA A 55 10.56 -7.42 14.56
CA ALA A 55 11.40 -6.44 15.25
C ALA A 55 12.23 -5.55 14.30
N PRO A 56 12.57 -4.32 14.70
CA PRO A 56 13.53 -3.50 13.98
C PRO A 56 14.86 -4.25 13.78
N GLY A 57 15.41 -4.17 12.57
CA GLY A 57 16.65 -4.88 12.24
C GLY A 57 16.51 -6.37 11.92
N ALA A 58 15.33 -6.96 12.00
CA ALA A 58 15.09 -8.37 11.66
C ALA A 58 15.28 -8.71 10.15
N GLY A 59 15.48 -7.70 9.30
CA GLY A 59 15.69 -7.92 7.88
C GLY A 59 14.44 -7.84 7.01
N LYS A 60 13.32 -7.29 7.53
CA LYS A 60 12.05 -7.13 6.79
C LYS A 60 12.23 -6.52 5.41
N SER A 61 12.82 -5.34 5.33
CA SER A 61 13.03 -4.64 4.06
C SER A 61 13.98 -5.40 3.11
N THR A 62 14.92 -6.16 3.67
CA THR A 62 15.79 -7.05 2.87
C THR A 62 14.98 -8.19 2.26
N LEU A 63 14.10 -8.81 3.06
CA LEU A 63 13.20 -9.86 2.59
C LEU A 63 12.22 -9.32 1.55
N THR A 64 11.57 -8.18 1.84
CA THR A 64 10.66 -7.51 0.89
C THR A 64 11.36 -7.27 -0.45
N ASN A 65 12.57 -6.72 -0.42
CA ASN A 65 13.34 -6.42 -1.62
C ASN A 65 13.68 -7.70 -2.42
N ALA A 66 14.05 -8.78 -1.74
CA ALA A 66 14.33 -10.07 -2.38
C ALA A 66 13.08 -10.66 -3.03
N LEU A 67 11.92 -10.63 -2.34
CA LEU A 67 10.64 -11.10 -2.88
C LEU A 67 10.18 -10.27 -4.08
N VAL A 68 10.30 -8.94 -4.01
CA VAL A 68 10.02 -8.05 -5.14
C VAL A 68 10.90 -8.42 -6.34
N SER A 69 12.20 -8.61 -6.13
CA SER A 69 13.14 -8.99 -7.19
C SER A 69 12.76 -10.32 -7.84
N GLU A 70 12.34 -11.31 -7.04
CA GLU A 70 11.93 -12.62 -7.53
C GLU A 70 10.64 -12.56 -8.37
N LEU A 71 9.64 -11.79 -7.93
CA LEU A 71 8.41 -11.57 -8.69
C LEU A 71 8.70 -10.81 -9.99
N ARG A 72 9.55 -9.79 -9.93
CA ARG A 72 9.93 -9.03 -11.14
C ARG A 72 10.74 -9.86 -12.13
N ALA A 73 11.52 -10.82 -11.68
CA ALA A 73 12.22 -11.79 -12.57
C ALA A 73 11.23 -12.69 -13.34
N ARG A 74 9.98 -12.78 -12.86
CA ARG A 74 8.86 -13.49 -13.51
C ARG A 74 7.92 -12.55 -14.26
N ASP A 75 8.30 -11.28 -14.45
CA ASP A 75 7.47 -10.21 -15.05
C ASP A 75 6.16 -9.93 -14.30
N GLU A 76 6.04 -10.35 -13.03
CA GLU A 76 4.87 -10.09 -12.21
C GLU A 76 4.87 -8.66 -11.67
N LEU A 77 3.71 -7.99 -11.70
CA LEU A 77 3.52 -6.67 -11.10
C LEU A 77 3.38 -6.79 -9.59
N VAL A 78 4.06 -5.93 -8.85
CA VAL A 78 4.06 -5.96 -7.39
C VAL A 78 3.96 -4.56 -6.79
N ALA A 79 3.10 -4.40 -5.79
CA ALA A 79 3.01 -3.18 -5.00
C ALA A 79 3.59 -3.39 -3.59
N VAL A 80 4.15 -2.35 -3.01
CA VAL A 80 4.64 -2.33 -1.63
C VAL A 80 4.03 -1.14 -0.89
N LEU A 81 3.32 -1.43 0.19
CA LEU A 81 2.82 -0.46 1.15
C LEU A 81 3.74 -0.47 2.38
N ALA A 82 4.53 0.57 2.55
CA ALA A 82 5.34 0.77 3.75
C ALA A 82 4.51 1.57 4.77
N VAL A 83 4.19 0.94 5.88
CA VAL A 83 3.34 1.54 6.92
C VAL A 83 4.19 2.03 8.09
N ASP A 84 4.22 3.35 8.30
CA ASP A 84 5.00 3.99 9.36
C ASP A 84 4.10 4.59 10.44
N PRO A 85 4.20 4.08 11.69
CA PRO A 85 3.42 4.60 12.82
C PRO A 85 3.87 5.98 13.28
N SER A 86 5.10 6.36 13.00
CA SER A 86 5.72 7.56 13.56
C SER A 86 5.55 8.82 12.71
N SER A 87 5.00 8.71 11.49
CA SER A 87 4.81 9.84 10.59
C SER A 87 3.57 10.65 10.96
N PRO A 88 3.69 11.74 11.70
CA PRO A 88 2.63 12.75 11.71
C PRO A 88 2.59 13.36 10.32
N ILE A 89 1.41 13.51 9.78
CA ILE A 89 1.01 14.08 8.50
C ILE A 89 1.91 15.26 8.06
N THR A 90 3.08 15.00 7.60
CA THR A 90 3.84 15.92 6.77
C THR A 90 3.76 15.35 5.37
N GLY A 91 2.94 15.93 4.51
CA GLY A 91 2.57 15.46 3.17
C GLY A 91 3.67 15.01 2.22
N GLY A 92 4.63 14.28 2.73
CA GLY A 92 5.73 13.67 2.03
C GLY A 92 6.13 12.37 2.71
N ALA A 93 6.10 11.28 1.96
CA ALA A 93 6.70 10.03 2.35
C ALA A 93 8.07 10.25 2.98
N ILE A 94 8.32 9.63 4.12
CA ILE A 94 9.62 9.68 4.77
C ILE A 94 10.65 9.20 3.75
N LEU A 95 11.63 10.06 3.46
CA LEU A 95 12.70 9.81 2.50
C LEU A 95 13.44 8.47 2.75
N GLY A 96 13.39 7.95 3.98
CA GLY A 96 14.08 6.73 4.40
C GLY A 96 13.63 5.46 3.68
N ASP A 97 12.33 5.30 3.39
CA ASP A 97 11.82 4.08 2.76
C ASP A 97 12.08 4.05 1.24
N ARG A 98 12.05 5.21 0.59
CA ARG A 98 12.48 5.32 -0.80
C ARG A 98 13.96 5.00 -0.99
N VAL A 99 14.80 5.29 0.02
CA VAL A 99 16.24 4.97 -0.01
C VAL A 99 16.47 3.46 0.10
N ARG A 100 15.66 2.74 0.84
CA ARG A 100 15.81 1.29 1.05
C ARG A 100 15.38 0.44 -0.16
N MET A 101 14.51 0.97 -1.02
CA MET A 101 14.04 0.28 -2.24
C MET A 101 14.44 1.01 -3.52
N GLN A 102 15.57 1.72 -3.52
CA GLN A 102 16.08 2.46 -4.69
C GLN A 102 16.31 1.57 -5.90
N SER A 103 16.65 0.30 -5.70
CA SER A 103 16.82 -0.69 -6.78
C SER A 103 15.57 -0.88 -7.64
N HIS A 104 14.38 -0.63 -7.10
CA HIS A 104 13.10 -0.80 -7.80
C HIS A 104 12.40 0.54 -8.12
N ALA A 105 12.98 1.67 -7.76
CA ALA A 105 12.33 2.99 -7.92
C ALA A 105 12.05 3.36 -9.38
N THR A 106 12.81 2.81 -10.32
CA THR A 106 12.66 3.03 -11.77
C THR A 106 11.97 1.87 -12.49
N ASP A 107 11.65 0.78 -11.80
CA ASP A 107 10.92 -0.35 -12.38
C ASP A 107 9.43 -0.02 -12.52
N SER A 108 8.93 0.00 -13.75
CA SER A 108 7.51 0.24 -14.03
C SER A 108 6.60 -0.87 -13.49
N GLY A 109 7.11 -2.05 -13.24
CA GLY A 109 6.39 -3.18 -12.65
C GLY A 109 6.38 -3.18 -11.12
N VAL A 110 6.96 -2.15 -10.47
CA VAL A 110 6.94 -1.99 -9.01
C VAL A 110 6.26 -0.67 -8.62
N PHE A 111 5.28 -0.73 -7.72
CA PHE A 111 4.67 0.45 -7.12
C PHE A 111 4.98 0.49 -5.64
N ILE A 112 5.59 1.57 -5.16
CA ILE A 112 5.97 1.72 -3.75
C ILE A 112 5.28 2.95 -3.18
N ARG A 113 4.61 2.79 -2.04
CA ARG A 113 3.97 3.88 -1.33
C ARG A 113 4.15 3.74 0.17
N SER A 114 4.55 4.83 0.83
CA SER A 114 4.50 4.95 2.28
C SER A 114 3.13 5.45 2.70
N MET A 115 2.57 4.85 3.73
CA MET A 115 1.33 5.25 4.40
C MET A 115 1.62 5.63 5.84
N ALA A 116 1.03 6.74 6.31
CA ALA A 116 1.12 7.14 7.71
C ALA A 116 0.01 6.44 8.51
N SER A 117 0.37 5.80 9.63
CA SER A 117 -0.65 5.43 10.59
C SER A 117 -1.06 6.66 11.37
N ARG A 118 -2.26 7.16 11.14
CA ARG A 118 -2.81 8.24 11.95
C ARG A 118 -3.10 7.68 13.33
N GLY A 119 -2.37 8.10 14.36
CA GLY A 119 -2.35 7.68 15.74
C GLY A 119 -3.68 7.66 16.53
N HIS A 120 -4.76 7.26 15.90
CA HIS A 120 -6.03 6.92 16.52
C HIS A 120 -6.18 5.40 16.48
N LEU A 121 -6.44 4.81 17.62
CA LEU A 121 -6.88 3.43 17.80
C LEU A 121 -7.87 3.04 16.68
N GLY A 122 -7.44 2.25 15.70
CA GLY A 122 -8.26 1.77 14.58
C GLY A 122 -8.03 2.42 13.21
N GLY A 123 -7.29 3.53 13.09
CA GLY A 123 -7.11 4.22 11.80
C GLY A 123 -6.32 3.44 10.76
N LEU A 124 -5.34 2.64 11.19
CA LEU A 124 -4.55 1.80 10.30
C LEU A 124 -5.34 0.57 9.84
N SER A 125 -6.14 0.00 10.74
CA SER A 125 -6.93 -1.21 10.46
C SER A 125 -7.96 -1.03 9.34
N LEU A 126 -8.37 0.21 9.05
CA LEU A 126 -9.36 0.50 8.01
C LEU A 126 -8.72 0.91 6.67
N ALA A 127 -7.70 1.77 6.70
CA ALA A 127 -7.12 2.32 5.47
C ALA A 127 -6.22 1.31 4.71
N THR A 128 -5.56 0.39 5.42
CA THR A 128 -4.65 -0.57 4.77
C THR A 128 -5.38 -1.60 3.91
N PRO A 129 -6.43 -2.28 4.38
CA PRO A 129 -7.22 -3.19 3.54
C PRO A 129 -7.84 -2.48 2.32
N GLU A 130 -8.33 -1.25 2.51
CA GLU A 130 -8.89 -0.47 1.41
C GLU A 130 -7.81 -0.09 0.39
N ALA A 131 -6.61 0.30 0.84
CA ALA A 131 -5.49 0.58 -0.04
C ALA A 131 -5.05 -0.66 -0.83
N VAL A 132 -5.03 -1.84 -0.21
CA VAL A 132 -4.75 -3.13 -0.86
C VAL A 132 -5.76 -3.38 -1.98
N ARG A 133 -7.06 -3.23 -1.71
CA ARG A 133 -8.10 -3.40 -2.73
C ARG A 133 -7.99 -2.40 -3.88
N VAL A 134 -7.68 -1.12 -3.58
CA VAL A 134 -7.42 -0.10 -4.61
C VAL A 134 -6.24 -0.48 -5.50
N LEU A 135 -5.17 -1.03 -4.92
CA LEU A 135 -4.04 -1.54 -5.69
C LEU A 135 -4.45 -2.69 -6.60
N GLY A 136 -5.22 -3.65 -6.08
CA GLY A 136 -5.78 -4.74 -6.88
C GLY A 136 -6.61 -4.22 -8.05
N TYR A 137 -7.54 -3.29 -7.79
CA TYR A 137 -8.36 -2.64 -8.80
C TYR A 137 -7.53 -1.94 -9.88
N ALA A 138 -6.40 -1.34 -9.48
CA ALA A 138 -5.45 -0.70 -10.40
C ALA A 138 -4.52 -1.71 -11.12
N GLY A 139 -4.75 -3.03 -10.99
CA GLY A 139 -4.04 -4.07 -11.71
C GLY A 139 -2.76 -4.58 -11.03
N TRP A 140 -2.59 -4.36 -9.72
CA TRP A 140 -1.47 -4.89 -8.94
C TRP A 140 -1.87 -6.19 -8.24
N PRO A 141 -1.52 -7.37 -8.76
CA PRO A 141 -2.02 -8.66 -8.27
C PRO A 141 -1.41 -9.08 -6.93
N THR A 142 -0.21 -8.57 -6.60
CA THR A 142 0.49 -8.88 -5.35
C THR A 142 0.84 -7.60 -4.61
N VAL A 143 0.49 -7.54 -3.33
CA VAL A 143 0.74 -6.39 -2.46
C VAL A 143 1.49 -6.82 -1.21
N PHE A 144 2.71 -6.35 -1.03
CA PHE A 144 3.44 -6.46 0.23
C PHE A 144 3.08 -5.29 1.16
N ILE A 145 2.80 -5.60 2.42
CA ILE A 145 2.54 -4.62 3.48
C ILE A 145 3.69 -4.74 4.49
N GLU A 146 4.61 -3.79 4.48
CA GLU A 146 5.76 -3.78 5.37
C GLU A 146 5.55 -2.80 6.53
N THR A 147 5.75 -3.25 7.78
CA THR A 147 5.76 -2.36 8.94
C THR A 147 7.11 -1.67 9.09
N VAL A 148 7.06 -0.35 9.29
CA VAL A 148 8.22 0.45 9.69
C VAL A 148 8.05 0.85 11.15
N GLY A 149 8.76 0.20 12.05
CA GLY A 149 8.71 0.55 13.47
C GLY A 149 8.31 -0.60 14.41
N VAL A 150 7.85 -0.25 15.59
CA VAL A 150 7.54 -1.16 16.71
C VAL A 150 6.10 -0.95 17.19
N GLY A 151 5.45 -1.99 17.65
CA GLY A 151 4.26 -1.91 18.47
C GLY A 151 3.00 -2.56 17.88
N GLN A 152 1.84 -2.04 18.28
CA GLN A 152 0.49 -2.58 18.00
C GLN A 152 0.17 -2.78 16.52
N ILE A 153 0.86 -2.06 15.64
CA ILE A 153 0.69 -2.12 14.17
C ILE A 153 1.03 -3.49 13.59
N GLU A 154 1.95 -4.22 14.23
CA GLU A 154 2.31 -5.57 13.81
C GLU A 154 1.11 -6.53 13.90
N VAL A 155 0.28 -6.37 14.94
CA VAL A 155 -0.94 -7.16 15.13
C VAL A 155 -2.02 -6.74 14.12
N ASP A 156 -2.14 -5.45 13.86
CA ASP A 156 -3.15 -4.91 12.93
C ASP A 156 -2.85 -5.36 11.48
N ILE A 157 -1.58 -5.43 11.09
CA ILE A 157 -1.19 -5.91 9.76
C ILE A 157 -1.39 -7.42 9.62
N ALA A 158 -1.13 -8.19 10.68
CA ALA A 158 -1.42 -9.62 10.67
C ALA A 158 -2.91 -9.92 10.43
N GLY A 159 -3.79 -9.02 10.85
CA GLY A 159 -5.24 -9.11 10.58
C GLY A 159 -5.69 -8.52 9.24
N ALA A 160 -4.83 -7.77 8.56
CA ALA A 160 -5.16 -7.05 7.32
C ALA A 160 -4.62 -7.72 6.04
N ALA A 161 -3.77 -8.73 6.18
CA ALA A 161 -3.15 -9.44 5.06
C ALA A 161 -3.65 -10.90 4.98
N ASP A 162 -3.67 -11.47 3.78
CA ASP A 162 -4.03 -12.88 3.57
C ASP A 162 -2.99 -13.83 4.17
N THR A 163 -1.73 -13.41 4.16
CA THR A 163 -0.60 -14.15 4.74
C THR A 163 0.32 -13.19 5.49
N THR A 164 0.91 -13.63 6.60
CA THR A 164 1.87 -12.84 7.39
C THR A 164 3.17 -13.61 7.62
N VAL A 165 4.28 -12.91 7.44
CA VAL A 165 5.65 -13.42 7.62
C VAL A 165 6.37 -12.58 8.67
#